data_f71fb3866de87d29c6a326224fd6fad5
#
_entry.id   f71fb3866de87d29c6a326224fd6fad5
#
_cell.length_a   1.000
_cell.length_b   1.000
_cell.length_c   1.000
_cell.angle_alpha   90.00
_cell.angle_beta   90.00
_cell.angle_gamma   90.00
#
_symmetry.space_group_name_H-M   'P 1'
#
loop_
_entity.id
_entity.type
_entity.pdbx_description
1 polymer ?
#
loop_
_entity_poly.entity_id
_entity_poly.type
_entity_poly.pdbx_seq_one_letter_code
_entity_poly.pdbx_strand_id
1 'polypeptide(L)'
;MENKSVNTSGIKSLNKLDFIKNLNNDIVNIINDYFFNRDNELVIKINLKDLKKICLYFSKDLKFYLLSAFAADESKDGSNNFKIRYVFSHSAMDLFIIVETYASADGIFPSLSADMPVLNWYEREIKDLFGLIPEGHPDPRPLMLFPENYPQDTNNNNEINAPCSSDSAGYHPLRKGYPSGLRPEFKKYGEYNYNKDVKGDGVFNILVGPVHAGIIEPGHFRFCMSGEPILQLEIRHFWKHRGIEKIAEGKTIDEALSLAEKISGDHCVAHSLAFLSAAEKILYIKISDRGLYIRTIYAELERLLCNINDFAWLFQDAGYSFGAQETFVLKEDIMELNKYLSGSRFNKGVLSLGGINACGDIDKLKKKILLEKLPDFKKRYLNLKKMLLNSSTIQERFEETGYINKETVLDLCALGLAARASGVSSDTRKEHPYLIYDKLHFNSKVLKNKDVFARLLIRFYDIEESFSIITQCLNELHAEEPQTSLNGAGQNDADINIKKYRPYAAAAALTSADTGVDAGNNDNNAVFWGLGYCESQRGNIMHFVELDERAKILRWKIRDPSFHNWQLIEFAVIGDIIADFPIVNKSLNLSYAGNDL
;
A
#
# COMPACT_ATOMS: atom_id res chain seq x y z
N MET A 1 28.87 -32.95 1.32
CA MET A 1 27.91 -32.42 0.32
C MET A 1 27.82 -30.93 0.57
N GLU A 2 28.45 -30.15 -0.28
CA GLU A 2 28.60 -28.71 -0.10
C GLU A 2 27.24 -28.01 -0.26
N ASN A 3 26.85 -27.30 0.78
CA ASN A 3 25.72 -26.37 0.74
C ASN A 3 26.03 -25.27 -0.29
N LYS A 4 25.51 -25.37 -1.50
CA LYS A 4 25.50 -24.25 -2.43
C LYS A 4 24.56 -23.18 -1.85
N SER A 5 25.12 -22.27 -1.06
CA SER A 5 24.46 -21.00 -0.75
C SER A 5 24.21 -20.29 -2.08
N VAL A 6 22.95 -20.05 -2.41
CA VAL A 6 22.58 -19.26 -3.59
C VAL A 6 23.15 -17.87 -3.39
N ASN A 7 24.20 -17.55 -4.14
CA ASN A 7 24.89 -16.28 -4.04
C ASN A 7 23.95 -15.19 -4.61
N THR A 8 23.54 -14.24 -3.80
CA THR A 8 22.60 -13.15 -4.18
C THR A 8 23.06 -12.34 -5.41
N SER A 9 24.35 -12.38 -5.74
CA SER A 9 24.90 -11.80 -6.98
C SER A 9 24.54 -12.59 -8.24
N GLY A 10 24.21 -13.88 -8.13
CA GLY A 10 23.81 -14.74 -9.25
C GLY A 10 22.32 -14.60 -9.62
N ILE A 11 21.50 -14.07 -8.72
CA ILE A 11 20.03 -13.99 -8.91
C ILE A 11 19.66 -12.95 -9.99
N LYS A 12 20.46 -11.91 -10.16
CA LYS A 12 20.20 -10.82 -11.14
C LYS A 12 20.20 -11.26 -12.61
N SER A 13 20.76 -12.42 -12.94
CA SER A 13 20.87 -12.94 -14.31
C SER A 13 19.96 -14.14 -14.60
N LEU A 14 19.15 -14.58 -13.63
CA LEU A 14 18.26 -15.71 -13.79
C LEU A 14 17.04 -15.34 -14.64
N ASN A 15 16.79 -16.16 -15.66
CA ASN A 15 15.50 -16.11 -16.36
C ASN A 15 14.38 -16.41 -15.35
N LYS A 16 13.32 -15.59 -15.32
CA LYS A 16 12.18 -15.74 -14.39
C LYS A 16 11.61 -17.17 -14.41
N LEU A 17 11.60 -17.83 -15.57
CA LEU A 17 11.13 -19.20 -15.74
C LEU A 17 12.03 -20.24 -15.03
N ASP A 18 13.31 -19.95 -14.83
CA ASP A 18 14.23 -20.86 -14.14
C ASP A 18 14.30 -20.59 -12.63
N PHE A 19 13.56 -19.61 -12.13
CA PHE A 19 13.61 -19.21 -10.71
C PHE A 19 13.32 -20.41 -9.79
N ILE A 20 12.24 -21.14 -10.03
CA ILE A 20 11.84 -22.30 -9.19
C ILE A 20 12.91 -23.39 -9.24
N LYS A 21 13.52 -23.67 -10.39
CA LYS A 21 14.57 -24.71 -10.53
C LYS A 21 15.84 -24.39 -9.73
N ASN A 22 16.05 -23.13 -9.42
CA ASN A 22 17.21 -22.65 -8.67
C ASN A 22 16.94 -22.48 -7.17
N LEU A 23 15.73 -22.77 -6.70
CA LEU A 23 15.43 -22.82 -5.27
C LEU A 23 16.11 -24.03 -4.62
N ASN A 24 16.30 -23.95 -3.30
CA ASN A 24 16.78 -25.08 -2.51
C ASN A 24 15.79 -26.27 -2.66
N ASN A 25 16.32 -27.48 -2.84
CA ASN A 25 15.52 -28.70 -2.98
C ASN A 25 14.52 -28.89 -1.84
N ASP A 26 14.87 -28.54 -0.60
CA ASP A 26 13.98 -28.61 0.55
C ASP A 26 12.79 -27.65 0.45
N ILE A 27 12.92 -26.57 -0.32
CA ILE A 27 11.85 -25.64 -0.62
C ILE A 27 11.02 -26.13 -1.80
N VAL A 28 11.66 -26.62 -2.86
CA VAL A 28 10.95 -27.19 -4.01
C VAL A 28 10.03 -28.34 -3.60
N ASN A 29 10.48 -29.19 -2.67
CA ASN A 29 9.72 -30.35 -2.18
C ASN A 29 8.45 -30.01 -1.37
N ILE A 30 8.32 -28.76 -0.87
CA ILE A 30 7.12 -28.33 -0.13
C ILE A 30 6.15 -27.50 -1.01
N ILE A 31 6.51 -27.24 -2.26
CA ILE A 31 5.65 -26.57 -3.23
C ILE A 31 4.71 -27.62 -3.83
N ASN A 32 3.41 -27.45 -3.61
CA ASN A 32 2.39 -28.35 -4.16
C ASN A 32 2.14 -28.06 -5.64
N ASP A 33 2.13 -26.78 -6.00
CA ASP A 33 1.83 -26.29 -7.34
C ASP A 33 2.37 -24.88 -7.51
N TYR A 34 2.71 -24.48 -8.74
CA TYR A 34 3.09 -23.10 -9.06
C TYR A 34 2.75 -22.75 -10.51
N PHE A 35 2.45 -21.47 -10.73
CA PHE A 35 2.21 -20.94 -12.07
C PHE A 35 2.50 -19.45 -12.14
N PHE A 36 2.77 -18.95 -13.34
CA PHE A 36 2.84 -17.52 -13.59
C PHE A 36 1.46 -17.00 -13.99
N ASN A 37 0.87 -16.13 -13.13
CA ASN A 37 -0.36 -15.43 -13.47
C ASN A 37 -0.12 -14.35 -14.54
N ARG A 38 1.04 -13.72 -14.47
CA ARG A 38 1.60 -12.75 -15.43
C ARG A 38 3.12 -12.94 -15.49
N ASP A 39 3.78 -12.29 -16.44
CA ASP A 39 5.23 -12.41 -16.64
C ASP A 39 6.07 -12.15 -15.38
N ASN A 40 5.55 -11.34 -14.45
CA ASN A 40 6.21 -11.00 -13.19
C ASN A 40 5.40 -11.35 -11.93
N GLU A 41 4.36 -12.17 -12.03
CA GLU A 41 3.51 -12.59 -10.92
C GLU A 41 3.55 -14.13 -10.79
N LEU A 42 4.44 -14.65 -9.95
CA LEU A 42 4.56 -16.07 -9.65
C LEU A 42 3.68 -16.46 -8.47
N VAL A 43 2.76 -17.36 -8.67
CA VAL A 43 1.94 -17.96 -7.61
C VAL A 43 2.54 -19.29 -7.18
N ILE A 44 2.64 -19.51 -5.88
CA ILE A 44 3.15 -20.72 -5.26
C ILE A 44 2.13 -21.21 -4.25
N LYS A 45 1.60 -22.42 -4.47
CA LYS A 45 0.64 -23.07 -3.56
C LYS A 45 1.34 -24.06 -2.65
N ILE A 46 1.04 -23.98 -1.36
CA ILE A 46 1.67 -24.80 -0.33
C ILE A 46 0.66 -25.32 0.68
N ASN A 47 1.05 -26.34 1.44
CA ASN A 47 0.31 -26.76 2.63
C ASN A 47 0.53 -25.76 3.78
N LEU A 48 -0.48 -25.59 4.63
CA LEU A 48 -0.44 -24.70 5.78
C LEU A 48 0.75 -24.93 6.72
N LYS A 49 1.12 -26.21 6.95
CA LYS A 49 2.25 -26.59 7.82
C LYS A 49 3.61 -26.06 7.31
N ASP A 50 3.73 -25.82 6.02
CA ASP A 50 4.97 -25.38 5.36
C ASP A 50 5.07 -23.85 5.23
N LEU A 51 4.00 -23.13 5.60
CA LEU A 51 3.88 -21.68 5.45
C LEU A 51 5.07 -20.92 6.07
N LYS A 52 5.39 -21.23 7.32
CA LYS A 52 6.50 -20.55 8.03
C LYS A 52 7.82 -20.76 7.31
N LYS A 53 8.11 -22.00 6.89
CA LYS A 53 9.38 -22.35 6.22
C LYS A 53 9.56 -21.57 4.92
N ILE A 54 8.54 -21.50 4.08
CA ILE A 54 8.65 -20.86 2.76
C ILE A 54 8.70 -19.34 2.86
N CYS A 55 7.86 -18.71 3.72
CA CYS A 55 7.86 -17.27 3.89
C CYS A 55 9.19 -16.77 4.48
N LEU A 56 9.76 -17.47 5.45
CA LEU A 56 11.07 -17.11 6.01
C LEU A 56 12.19 -17.29 4.99
N TYR A 57 12.14 -18.33 4.17
CA TYR A 57 13.11 -18.51 3.09
C TYR A 57 13.10 -17.34 2.11
N PHE A 58 11.92 -16.92 1.64
CA PHE A 58 11.84 -15.75 0.75
C PHE A 58 12.31 -14.47 1.42
N SER A 59 11.89 -14.23 2.65
CA SER A 59 12.24 -12.98 3.34
C SER A 59 13.70 -12.95 3.81
N LYS A 60 14.16 -14.00 4.53
CA LYS A 60 15.48 -13.97 5.21
C LYS A 60 16.61 -14.44 4.31
N ASP A 61 16.41 -15.50 3.51
CA ASP A 61 17.48 -16.07 2.68
C ASP A 61 17.56 -15.36 1.33
N LEU A 62 16.43 -15.17 0.64
CA LEU A 62 16.38 -14.55 -0.68
C LEU A 62 16.14 -13.04 -0.65
N LYS A 63 15.93 -12.42 0.53
CA LYS A 63 15.76 -10.98 0.73
C LYS A 63 14.58 -10.37 -0.04
N PHE A 64 13.51 -11.13 -0.24
CA PHE A 64 12.26 -10.58 -0.71
C PHE A 64 11.59 -9.71 0.38
N TYR A 65 11.02 -8.61 -0.03
CA TYR A 65 10.21 -7.73 0.80
C TYR A 65 8.77 -8.20 0.83
N LEU A 66 8.17 -8.30 2.01
CA LEU A 66 6.73 -8.50 2.12
C LEU A 66 6.01 -7.20 1.76
N LEU A 67 5.11 -7.26 0.79
CA LEU A 67 4.26 -6.15 0.41
C LEU A 67 2.88 -6.20 1.05
N SER A 68 2.30 -7.39 1.23
CA SER A 68 0.99 -7.55 1.85
C SER A 68 0.75 -8.99 2.30
N ALA A 69 -0.13 -9.16 3.29
CA ALA A 69 -0.73 -10.45 3.61
C ALA A 69 -2.23 -10.24 3.84
N PHE A 70 -3.08 -11.15 3.35
CA PHE A 70 -4.52 -11.02 3.47
C PHE A 70 -5.22 -12.35 3.26
N ALA A 71 -6.49 -12.41 3.68
CA ALA A 71 -7.34 -13.56 3.43
C ALA A 71 -8.45 -13.24 2.42
N ALA A 72 -9.01 -14.30 1.86
CA ALA A 72 -10.22 -14.31 1.05
C ALA A 72 -11.13 -15.44 1.50
N ASP A 73 -12.43 -15.16 1.59
CA ASP A 73 -13.45 -16.17 1.85
C ASP A 73 -13.87 -16.83 0.54
N GLU A 74 -13.43 -18.07 0.34
CA GLU A 74 -13.79 -18.92 -0.82
C GLU A 74 -14.86 -19.97 -0.46
N SER A 75 -15.52 -19.81 0.69
CA SER A 75 -16.54 -20.72 1.18
C SER A 75 -17.69 -20.85 0.18
N LYS A 76 -18.14 -22.10 -0.02
CA LYS A 76 -19.32 -22.48 -0.80
C LYS A 76 -20.20 -23.36 0.08
N ASP A 77 -21.50 -23.13 0.04
CA ASP A 77 -22.52 -24.02 0.64
C ASP A 77 -22.25 -24.40 2.11
N GLY A 78 -21.79 -23.45 2.93
CA GLY A 78 -21.59 -23.66 4.37
C GLY A 78 -20.25 -24.30 4.75
N SER A 79 -19.37 -24.58 3.79
CA SER A 79 -17.99 -25.00 4.10
C SER A 79 -17.13 -23.79 4.45
N ASN A 80 -16.33 -23.87 5.51
CA ASN A 80 -15.32 -22.86 5.83
C ASN A 80 -14.10 -23.08 4.93
N ASN A 81 -13.87 -22.19 3.97
CA ASN A 81 -12.74 -22.28 3.06
C ASN A 81 -12.10 -20.90 2.90
N PHE A 82 -11.08 -20.62 3.71
CA PHE A 82 -10.39 -19.34 3.72
C PHE A 82 -9.00 -19.47 3.14
N LYS A 83 -8.76 -18.79 2.04
CA LYS A 83 -7.45 -18.70 1.41
C LYS A 83 -6.65 -17.56 2.02
N ILE A 84 -5.39 -17.82 2.39
CA ILE A 84 -4.45 -16.81 2.89
C ILE A 84 -3.36 -16.61 1.84
N ARG A 85 -3.05 -15.35 1.54
CA ARG A 85 -2.03 -14.95 0.57
C ARG A 85 -0.99 -14.06 1.22
N TYR A 86 0.28 -14.32 0.89
CA TYR A 86 1.42 -13.47 1.25
C TYR A 86 2.08 -13.01 -0.05
N VAL A 87 2.17 -11.71 -0.25
CA VAL A 87 2.72 -11.09 -1.46
C VAL A 87 4.10 -10.56 -1.16
N PHE A 88 5.09 -11.12 -1.83
CA PHE A 88 6.49 -10.71 -1.74
C PHE A 88 6.95 -10.04 -3.03
N SER A 89 7.93 -9.15 -2.93
CA SER A 89 8.57 -8.45 -4.05
C SER A 89 10.08 -8.50 -3.94
N HIS A 90 10.75 -8.56 -5.07
CA HIS A 90 12.20 -8.43 -5.13
C HIS A 90 12.62 -7.35 -6.13
N SER A 91 13.23 -6.29 -5.62
CA SER A 91 13.58 -5.08 -6.38
C SER A 91 14.49 -5.30 -7.58
N ALA A 92 15.37 -6.29 -7.53
CA ALA A 92 16.35 -6.55 -8.59
C ALA A 92 15.84 -7.50 -9.68
N MET A 93 14.69 -8.16 -9.49
CA MET A 93 14.18 -9.19 -10.41
C MET A 93 12.91 -8.80 -11.13
N ASP A 94 12.29 -7.66 -10.77
CA ASP A 94 10.93 -7.33 -11.23
C ASP A 94 10.00 -8.54 -11.10
N LEU A 95 9.97 -9.15 -9.89
CA LEU A 95 9.20 -10.35 -9.59
C LEU A 95 8.38 -10.19 -8.33
N PHE A 96 7.10 -10.51 -8.42
CA PHE A 96 6.20 -10.70 -7.30
C PHE A 96 6.00 -12.20 -7.07
N ILE A 97 6.09 -12.64 -5.82
CA ILE A 97 5.76 -14.01 -5.42
C ILE A 97 4.53 -13.96 -4.53
N ILE A 98 3.49 -14.67 -4.93
CA ILE A 98 2.25 -14.82 -4.18
C ILE A 98 2.24 -16.22 -3.60
N VAL A 99 2.49 -16.35 -2.29
CA VAL A 99 2.37 -17.62 -1.57
C VAL A 99 0.93 -17.78 -1.15
N GLU A 100 0.28 -18.85 -1.60
CA GLU A 100 -1.12 -19.20 -1.28
C GLU A 100 -1.19 -20.46 -0.43
N THR A 101 -2.02 -20.39 0.61
CA THR A 101 -2.40 -21.54 1.44
C THR A 101 -3.83 -21.38 1.93
N TYR A 102 -4.40 -22.45 2.48
CA TYR A 102 -5.71 -22.40 3.15
C TYR A 102 -5.54 -22.51 4.66
N ALA A 103 -6.35 -21.74 5.41
CA ALA A 103 -6.46 -21.94 6.85
C ALA A 103 -6.99 -23.34 7.16
N SER A 104 -6.76 -23.83 8.38
CA SER A 104 -7.36 -25.08 8.84
C SER A 104 -8.90 -25.00 8.87
N ALA A 105 -9.57 -26.14 8.95
CA ALA A 105 -11.03 -26.20 9.07
C ALA A 105 -11.55 -25.42 10.30
N ASP A 106 -10.75 -25.34 11.36
CA ASP A 106 -11.04 -24.58 12.59
C ASP A 106 -10.71 -23.09 12.45
N GLY A 107 -10.26 -22.63 11.28
CA GLY A 107 -9.89 -21.24 11.04
C GLY A 107 -8.56 -20.82 11.69
N ILE A 108 -7.68 -21.77 11.98
CA ILE A 108 -6.37 -21.50 12.61
C ILE A 108 -5.28 -21.52 11.55
N PHE A 109 -4.28 -20.64 11.68
CA PHE A 109 -3.07 -20.62 10.88
C PHE A 109 -1.85 -20.22 11.73
N PRO A 110 -0.64 -20.70 11.44
CA PRO A 110 0.54 -20.35 12.21
C PRO A 110 0.91 -18.88 12.01
N SER A 111 1.12 -18.16 13.10
CA SER A 111 1.62 -16.79 13.05
C SER A 111 3.09 -16.73 12.63
N LEU A 112 3.41 -15.75 11.81
CA LEU A 112 4.76 -15.41 11.37
C LEU A 112 5.28 -14.12 12.01
N SER A 113 4.44 -13.40 12.77
CA SER A 113 4.73 -12.07 13.30
C SER A 113 5.94 -12.02 14.22
N ALA A 114 6.24 -13.11 14.95
CA ALA A 114 7.43 -13.18 15.80
C ALA A 114 8.75 -13.19 15.00
N ASP A 115 8.73 -13.73 13.78
CA ASP A 115 9.91 -13.84 12.91
C ASP A 115 9.94 -12.75 11.82
N MET A 116 8.78 -12.18 11.49
CA MET A 116 8.57 -11.12 10.51
C MET A 116 7.65 -10.05 11.11
N PRO A 117 8.19 -9.05 11.85
CA PRO A 117 7.40 -8.06 12.59
C PRO A 117 6.40 -7.29 11.74
N VAL A 118 6.69 -7.06 10.46
CA VAL A 118 5.76 -6.43 9.51
C VAL A 118 4.40 -7.12 9.44
N LEU A 119 4.31 -8.41 9.73
CA LEU A 119 3.08 -9.18 9.71
C LEU A 119 2.17 -8.96 10.92
N ASN A 120 2.64 -8.26 11.96
CA ASN A 120 1.86 -8.03 13.17
C ASN A 120 0.47 -7.47 12.86
N TRP A 121 0.39 -6.39 12.11
CA TRP A 121 -0.91 -5.78 11.79
C TRP A 121 -1.71 -6.59 10.76
N TYR A 122 -1.06 -7.24 9.80
CA TYR A 122 -1.73 -8.06 8.79
C TYR A 122 -2.44 -9.27 9.39
N GLU A 123 -1.79 -9.99 10.29
CA GLU A 123 -2.38 -11.18 10.92
C GLU A 123 -3.52 -10.80 11.87
N ARG A 124 -3.42 -9.65 12.55
CA ARG A 124 -4.50 -9.09 13.35
C ARG A 124 -5.67 -8.60 12.48
N GLU A 125 -5.39 -7.98 11.34
CA GLU A 125 -6.42 -7.61 10.34
C GLU A 125 -7.16 -8.86 9.84
N ILE A 126 -6.44 -9.92 9.48
CA ILE A 126 -7.02 -11.20 9.07
C ILE A 126 -7.91 -11.77 10.18
N LYS A 127 -7.46 -11.72 11.43
CA LYS A 127 -8.25 -12.13 12.58
C LYS A 127 -9.54 -11.32 12.70
N ASP A 128 -9.43 -10.01 12.68
CA ASP A 128 -10.59 -9.14 12.88
C ASP A 128 -11.61 -9.26 11.74
N LEU A 129 -11.15 -9.24 10.48
CA LEU A 129 -12.05 -9.17 9.33
C LEU A 129 -12.60 -10.53 8.89
N PHE A 130 -11.89 -11.64 9.18
CA PHE A 130 -12.30 -13.00 8.79
C PHE A 130 -12.50 -13.96 9.97
N GLY A 131 -12.09 -13.60 11.19
CA GLY A 131 -12.14 -14.47 12.37
C GLY A 131 -11.14 -15.62 12.31
N LEU A 132 -10.08 -15.51 11.51
CA LEU A 132 -9.01 -16.51 11.46
C LEU A 132 -7.99 -16.25 12.57
N ILE A 133 -7.59 -17.30 13.29
CA ILE A 133 -6.74 -17.18 14.48
C ILE A 133 -5.27 -17.41 14.10
N PRO A 134 -4.40 -16.38 14.19
CA PRO A 134 -2.96 -16.55 14.04
C PRO A 134 -2.35 -17.17 15.30
N GLU A 135 -2.16 -18.48 15.31
CA GLU A 135 -1.63 -19.21 16.46
C GLU A 135 -0.18 -18.80 16.76
N GLY A 136 0.10 -18.45 18.02
CA GLY A 136 1.42 -17.98 18.45
C GLY A 136 1.73 -16.51 18.14
N HIS A 137 0.71 -15.72 17.80
CA HIS A 137 0.90 -14.29 17.56
C HIS A 137 1.35 -13.55 18.84
N PRO A 138 2.42 -12.72 18.81
CA PRO A 138 2.95 -12.07 20.00
C PRO A 138 2.02 -11.00 20.59
N ASP A 139 1.16 -10.40 19.78
CA ASP A 139 0.17 -9.38 20.17
C ASP A 139 -1.22 -9.71 19.57
N PRO A 140 -2.00 -10.59 20.19
CA PRO A 140 -3.27 -11.04 19.61
C PRO A 140 -4.44 -10.06 19.82
N ARG A 141 -4.18 -8.83 20.30
CA ARG A 141 -5.23 -7.82 20.56
C ARG A 141 -5.93 -7.42 19.24
N PRO A 142 -7.22 -7.05 19.28
CA PRO A 142 -7.91 -6.49 18.12
C PRO A 142 -7.18 -5.28 17.53
N LEU A 143 -7.21 -5.14 16.20
CA LEU A 143 -6.56 -4.05 15.48
C LEU A 143 -7.57 -3.04 14.97
N MET A 144 -8.54 -3.49 14.18
CA MET A 144 -9.51 -2.66 13.45
C MET A 144 -10.89 -2.68 14.11
N LEU A 145 -11.29 -3.83 14.64
CA LEU A 145 -12.56 -3.99 15.32
C LEU A 145 -12.32 -3.97 16.82
N PHE A 146 -12.87 -2.97 17.48
CA PHE A 146 -12.69 -2.81 18.92
C PHE A 146 -13.52 -3.83 19.69
N PRO A 147 -13.01 -4.39 20.80
CA PRO A 147 -13.72 -5.41 21.59
C PRO A 147 -15.13 -5.00 22.01
N GLU A 148 -15.32 -3.71 22.26
CA GLU A 148 -16.61 -3.12 22.60
C GLU A 148 -17.65 -3.19 21.49
N ASN A 149 -17.23 -3.44 20.25
CA ASN A 149 -18.12 -3.58 19.07
C ASN A 149 -18.41 -5.04 18.74
N TYR A 150 -17.73 -5.98 19.39
CA TYR A 150 -18.07 -7.40 19.24
C TYR A 150 -19.24 -7.75 20.14
N PRO A 151 -20.28 -8.40 19.62
CA PRO A 151 -21.27 -9.02 20.46
C PRO A 151 -20.55 -10.09 21.30
N GLN A 152 -20.53 -9.88 22.60
CA GLN A 152 -20.05 -10.91 23.51
C GLN A 152 -21.07 -12.04 23.52
N ASP A 153 -20.63 -13.26 23.26
CA ASP A 153 -21.42 -14.43 23.54
C ASP A 153 -21.76 -14.42 25.04
N THR A 154 -23.02 -14.18 25.36
CA THR A 154 -23.47 -13.96 26.73
C THR A 154 -23.35 -15.22 27.61
N ASN A 155 -22.88 -16.33 27.02
CA ASN A 155 -22.81 -17.64 27.69
C ASN A 155 -21.41 -18.07 28.10
N ASN A 156 -20.31 -17.36 27.73
CA ASN A 156 -18.95 -17.71 28.15
C ASN A 156 -18.13 -16.49 28.53
N ASN A 157 -17.98 -16.27 29.82
CA ASN A 157 -17.35 -15.08 30.41
C ASN A 157 -15.83 -14.95 30.24
N ASN A 158 -15.13 -15.78 29.45
CA ASN A 158 -13.65 -15.75 29.46
C ASN A 158 -12.92 -16.06 28.14
N GLU A 159 -13.56 -16.15 26.99
CA GLU A 159 -12.82 -16.51 25.78
C GLU A 159 -12.98 -15.49 24.63
N ILE A 160 -12.06 -14.52 24.58
CA ILE A 160 -11.72 -13.72 23.39
C ILE A 160 -11.18 -14.62 22.25
N ASN A 161 -11.01 -15.90 22.50
CA ASN A 161 -10.42 -16.92 21.60
C ASN A 161 -11.39 -18.03 21.19
N ALA A 162 -12.70 -17.79 21.17
CA ALA A 162 -13.61 -18.82 20.70
C ALA A 162 -13.32 -19.16 19.22
N PRO A 163 -13.11 -20.45 18.87
CA PRO A 163 -12.88 -20.85 17.48
C PRO A 163 -14.08 -20.52 16.62
N CYS A 164 -13.83 -20.34 15.33
CA CYS A 164 -14.84 -20.06 14.29
C CYS A 164 -15.96 -21.11 14.27
N SER A 165 -16.95 -20.97 15.15
CA SER A 165 -18.22 -21.67 14.98
C SER A 165 -19.01 -21.01 13.85
N SER A 166 -19.88 -21.79 13.17
CA SER A 166 -20.78 -21.28 12.13
C SER A 166 -21.62 -20.08 12.61
N ASP A 167 -21.84 -19.97 13.91
CA ASP A 167 -22.63 -18.91 14.54
C ASP A 167 -21.85 -17.58 14.69
N SER A 168 -20.50 -17.60 14.62
CA SER A 168 -19.67 -16.39 14.68
C SER A 168 -19.53 -15.67 13.33
N ALA A 169 -20.05 -16.22 12.23
CA ALA A 169 -19.96 -15.64 10.89
C ALA A 169 -20.56 -14.21 10.80
N GLY A 170 -21.48 -13.86 11.68
CA GLY A 170 -22.14 -12.54 11.73
C GLY A 170 -21.27 -11.39 12.23
N TYR A 171 -20.01 -11.64 12.65
CA TYR A 171 -19.18 -10.61 13.29
C TYR A 171 -17.93 -10.19 12.49
N HIS A 172 -17.61 -10.92 11.45
CA HIS A 172 -16.42 -10.67 10.62
C HIS A 172 -16.81 -10.08 9.27
N PRO A 173 -16.56 -8.78 9.02
CA PRO A 173 -17.17 -8.04 7.91
C PRO A 173 -16.84 -8.58 6.51
N LEU A 174 -15.66 -9.19 6.32
CA LEU A 174 -15.24 -9.69 5.01
C LEU A 174 -15.62 -11.15 4.74
N ARG A 175 -16.37 -11.80 5.66
CA ARG A 175 -17.00 -13.08 5.36
C ARG A 175 -18.18 -12.91 4.41
N LYS A 176 -18.39 -13.87 3.52
CA LYS A 176 -19.55 -13.90 2.59
C LYS A 176 -20.88 -13.92 3.30
N GLY A 177 -20.98 -14.56 4.45
CA GLY A 177 -22.18 -14.63 5.27
C GLY A 177 -22.48 -13.37 6.10
N TYR A 178 -21.63 -12.32 6.04
CA TYR A 178 -21.86 -11.12 6.82
C TYR A 178 -23.13 -10.38 6.34
N PRO A 179 -24.13 -10.15 7.22
CA PRO A 179 -25.38 -9.53 6.83
C PRO A 179 -25.17 -8.07 6.41
N SER A 180 -25.56 -7.72 5.19
CA SER A 180 -25.53 -6.32 4.74
C SER A 180 -26.50 -5.50 5.60
N GLY A 181 -25.99 -4.45 6.26
CA GLY A 181 -26.76 -3.58 7.13
C GLY A 181 -26.75 -3.95 8.60
N LEU A 182 -26.06 -5.03 9.00
CA LEU A 182 -25.78 -5.31 10.41
C LEU A 182 -25.00 -4.13 11.00
N ARG A 183 -25.59 -3.48 12.00
CA ARG A 183 -24.92 -2.47 12.82
C ARG A 183 -24.69 -3.06 14.19
N PRO A 184 -23.43 -3.36 14.57
CA PRO A 184 -23.13 -3.79 15.93
C PRO A 184 -23.67 -2.77 16.93
N GLU A 185 -24.32 -3.22 17.98
CA GLU A 185 -24.68 -2.33 19.08
C GLU A 185 -23.42 -1.83 19.77
N PHE A 186 -23.26 -0.51 19.86
CA PHE A 186 -22.19 0.09 20.64
C PHE A 186 -22.46 -0.17 22.12
N LYS A 187 -21.78 -1.15 22.70
CA LYS A 187 -21.77 -1.34 24.14
C LYS A 187 -20.78 -0.37 24.78
N LYS A 188 -21.03 -0.01 26.04
CA LYS A 188 -20.20 0.87 26.84
C LYS A 188 -18.72 0.40 26.78
N TYR A 189 -17.82 1.31 26.44
CA TYR A 189 -16.40 1.04 26.28
C TYR A 189 -15.83 0.24 27.46
N GLY A 190 -15.28 -0.94 27.19
CA GLY A 190 -14.36 -1.60 28.09
C GLY A 190 -13.02 -0.86 28.12
N GLU A 191 -12.22 -1.09 29.16
CA GLU A 191 -10.87 -0.54 29.20
C GLU A 191 -10.02 -1.19 28.09
N TYR A 192 -9.32 -0.35 27.31
CA TYR A 192 -8.39 -0.84 26.29
C TYR A 192 -7.14 -1.41 26.96
N ASN A 193 -6.79 -2.65 26.60
CA ASN A 193 -5.57 -3.30 27.06
C ASN A 193 -4.35 -2.72 26.32
N TYR A 194 -3.66 -1.79 26.98
CA TYR A 194 -2.38 -1.27 26.47
C TYR A 194 -1.26 -2.32 26.62
N ASN A 195 -0.16 -2.11 25.90
CA ASN A 195 1.07 -2.85 26.14
C ASN A 195 1.55 -2.67 27.58
N LYS A 196 2.38 -3.60 28.05
CA LYS A 196 2.95 -3.51 29.40
C LYS A 196 3.69 -2.18 29.56
N ASP A 197 3.37 -1.48 30.65
CA ASP A 197 4.05 -0.24 31.01
C ASP A 197 5.53 -0.48 31.29
N VAL A 198 6.37 0.46 30.81
CA VAL A 198 7.72 0.61 31.37
C VAL A 198 7.56 1.00 32.84
N LYS A 199 8.22 0.27 33.72
CA LYS A 199 8.16 0.52 35.16
C LYS A 199 9.46 1.18 35.63
N GLY A 200 9.35 2.17 36.50
CA GLY A 200 10.49 2.86 37.12
C GLY A 200 10.03 4.11 37.84
N ASP A 201 10.89 4.63 38.73
CA ASP A 201 10.62 5.88 39.42
C ASP A 201 10.58 7.04 38.42
N GLY A 202 9.55 7.89 38.52
CA GLY A 202 9.36 9.04 37.62
C GLY A 202 8.82 8.70 36.23
N VAL A 203 8.47 7.44 35.97
CA VAL A 203 7.81 7.05 34.70
C VAL A 203 6.32 7.39 34.77
N PHE A 204 5.81 8.03 33.69
CA PHE A 204 4.41 8.39 33.58
C PHE A 204 3.94 8.25 32.10
N ASN A 205 2.62 8.24 31.91
CA ASN A 205 2.00 8.12 30.59
C ASN A 205 1.25 9.40 30.22
N ILE A 206 1.40 9.82 28.94
CA ILE A 206 0.61 10.89 28.34
C ILE A 206 -0.24 10.28 27.22
N LEU A 207 -1.54 10.50 27.29
CA LEU A 207 -2.52 10.04 26.30
C LEU A 207 -2.91 11.21 25.39
N VAL A 208 -2.76 11.04 24.06
CA VAL A 208 -3.09 12.05 23.06
C VAL A 208 -4.04 11.45 22.04
N GLY A 209 -5.16 12.13 21.80
CA GLY A 209 -6.21 11.62 20.90
C GLY A 209 -7.16 10.61 21.60
N PRO A 210 -8.03 9.91 20.84
CA PRO A 210 -8.08 9.80 19.38
C PRO A 210 -8.55 11.07 18.65
N VAL A 211 -9.28 11.97 19.31
CA VAL A 211 -9.76 13.21 18.73
C VAL A 211 -8.73 14.31 18.95
N HIS A 212 -8.33 14.98 17.87
CA HIS A 212 -7.39 16.10 17.89
C HIS A 212 -8.08 17.38 17.47
N ALA A 213 -7.54 18.52 17.92
CA ALA A 213 -7.94 19.83 17.39
C ALA A 213 -7.41 20.03 15.96
N GLY A 214 -8.15 20.77 15.12
CA GLY A 214 -7.73 21.14 13.78
C GLY A 214 -8.02 20.09 12.72
N ILE A 215 -7.08 19.91 11.79
CA ILE A 215 -7.25 19.09 10.58
C ILE A 215 -6.72 17.65 10.71
N ILE A 216 -6.24 17.25 11.87
CA ILE A 216 -5.66 15.93 12.08
C ILE A 216 -6.78 14.90 12.21
N GLU A 217 -6.70 13.83 11.42
CA GLU A 217 -7.64 12.71 11.49
C GLU A 217 -7.46 11.89 12.78
N PRO A 218 -8.47 11.11 13.20
CA PRO A 218 -8.43 10.41 14.49
C PRO A 218 -7.30 9.39 14.57
N GLY A 219 -6.56 9.43 15.66
CA GLY A 219 -5.53 8.46 16.04
C GLY A 219 -5.15 8.65 17.49
N HIS A 220 -4.86 7.57 18.19
CA HIS A 220 -4.51 7.62 19.59
C HIS A 220 -3.03 7.28 19.79
N PHE A 221 -2.37 8.11 20.60
CA PHE A 221 -0.95 8.01 20.91
C PHE A 221 -0.77 7.96 22.42
N ARG A 222 -0.18 6.89 22.92
CA ARG A 222 0.18 6.73 24.32
C ARG A 222 1.69 6.80 24.46
N PHE A 223 2.16 7.91 25.01
CA PHE A 223 3.57 8.13 25.32
C PHE A 223 3.87 7.67 26.73
N CYS A 224 4.85 6.80 26.89
CA CYS A 224 5.47 6.47 28.17
C CYS A 224 6.78 7.25 28.28
N MET A 225 6.93 8.04 29.33
CA MET A 225 8.00 9.02 29.48
C MET A 225 8.68 8.91 30.83
N SER A 226 9.96 9.36 30.91
CA SER A 226 10.66 9.60 32.18
C SER A 226 11.34 10.97 32.06
N GLY A 227 10.74 11.98 32.71
CA GLY A 227 11.09 13.37 32.45
C GLY A 227 10.65 13.78 31.03
N GLU A 228 11.55 14.34 30.22
CA GLU A 228 11.26 14.77 28.84
C GLU A 228 11.37 13.64 27.79
N PRO A 229 12.34 12.69 27.86
CA PRO A 229 12.51 11.67 26.84
C PRO A 229 11.35 10.68 26.78
N ILE A 230 10.98 10.33 25.54
CA ILE A 230 10.01 9.26 25.25
C ILE A 230 10.72 7.91 25.37
N LEU A 231 10.23 7.05 26.27
CA LEU A 231 10.73 5.69 26.45
C LEU A 231 10.01 4.68 25.57
N GLN A 232 8.71 4.91 25.34
CA GLN A 232 7.86 4.04 24.52
C GLN A 232 6.71 4.86 23.94
N LEU A 233 6.35 4.56 22.71
CA LEU A 233 5.12 5.03 22.08
C LEU A 233 4.29 3.81 21.68
N GLU A 234 3.00 3.85 21.98
CA GLU A 234 2.01 2.92 21.46
C GLU A 234 0.99 3.69 20.63
N ILE A 235 0.80 3.25 19.38
CA ILE A 235 -0.10 3.89 18.41
C ILE A 235 -1.32 3.00 18.20
N ARG A 236 -2.50 3.61 18.25
CA ARG A 236 -3.75 2.97 17.90
C ARG A 236 -4.44 3.78 16.82
N HIS A 237 -4.70 3.13 15.68
CA HIS A 237 -5.42 3.67 14.52
C HIS A 237 -6.79 3.01 14.34
N PHE A 238 -7.31 3.04 13.12
CA PHE A 238 -8.56 2.44 12.66
C PHE A 238 -9.85 3.12 13.16
N TRP A 239 -9.75 4.31 13.75
CA TRP A 239 -10.90 5.16 14.08
C TRP A 239 -11.60 5.71 12.84
N LYS A 240 -10.90 5.74 11.70
CA LYS A 240 -11.39 6.18 10.41
C LYS A 240 -11.76 5.01 9.49
N HIS A 241 -11.87 3.79 9.99
CA HIS A 241 -12.23 2.63 9.18
C HIS A 241 -13.64 2.81 8.60
N ARG A 242 -13.73 2.77 7.26
CA ARG A 242 -14.95 3.02 6.48
C ARG A 242 -15.47 1.77 5.80
N GLY A 243 -14.72 0.67 5.87
CA GLY A 243 -15.06 -0.61 5.25
C GLY A 243 -15.03 -0.57 3.71
N ILE A 244 -14.09 0.18 3.11
CA ILE A 244 -14.01 0.38 1.65
C ILE A 244 -13.94 -0.95 0.91
N GLU A 245 -13.17 -1.92 1.40
CA GLU A 245 -13.03 -3.24 0.80
C GLU A 245 -14.38 -3.98 0.75
N LYS A 246 -15.18 -3.89 1.82
CA LYS A 246 -16.52 -4.49 1.88
C LYS A 246 -17.53 -3.75 1.01
N ILE A 247 -17.51 -2.43 1.01
CA ILE A 247 -18.39 -1.59 0.19
C ILE A 247 -18.18 -1.87 -1.31
N ALA A 248 -16.97 -2.25 -1.71
CA ALA A 248 -16.65 -2.52 -3.10
C ALA A 248 -17.18 -3.86 -3.62
N GLU A 249 -17.48 -4.84 -2.74
CA GLU A 249 -18.00 -6.14 -3.14
C GLU A 249 -19.31 -5.99 -3.97
N GLY A 250 -19.37 -6.67 -5.11
CA GLY A 250 -20.50 -6.64 -6.05
C GLY A 250 -20.61 -5.38 -6.91
N LYS A 251 -19.73 -4.37 -6.72
CA LYS A 251 -19.70 -3.16 -7.54
C LYS A 251 -19.03 -3.39 -8.88
N THR A 252 -19.36 -2.54 -9.84
CA THR A 252 -18.67 -2.41 -11.11
C THR A 252 -17.30 -1.77 -10.92
N ILE A 253 -16.44 -1.88 -11.95
CA ILE A 253 -15.10 -1.27 -11.94
C ILE A 253 -15.20 0.27 -11.81
N ASP A 254 -16.15 0.91 -12.49
CA ASP A 254 -16.32 2.38 -12.42
C ASP A 254 -16.79 2.85 -11.05
N GLU A 255 -17.73 2.12 -10.42
CA GLU A 255 -18.15 2.40 -9.05
C GLU A 255 -17.00 2.22 -8.06
N ALA A 256 -16.18 1.15 -8.21
CA ALA A 256 -15.02 0.90 -7.38
C ALA A 256 -13.90 1.93 -7.62
N LEU A 257 -13.70 2.40 -8.87
CA LEU A 257 -12.78 3.50 -9.18
C LEU A 257 -13.15 4.77 -8.39
N SER A 258 -14.43 5.09 -8.31
CA SER A 258 -14.91 6.21 -7.49
C SER A 258 -14.64 6.04 -5.99
N LEU A 259 -14.52 4.80 -5.49
CA LEU A 259 -14.06 4.52 -4.12
C LEU A 259 -12.55 4.65 -4.01
N ALA A 260 -11.78 4.19 -5.03
CA ALA A 260 -10.32 4.30 -5.05
C ALA A 260 -9.85 5.76 -4.85
N GLU A 261 -10.51 6.72 -5.50
CA GLU A 261 -10.23 8.15 -5.35
C GLU A 261 -10.49 8.72 -3.94
N LYS A 262 -11.16 7.96 -3.08
CA LYS A 262 -11.55 8.37 -1.72
C LYS A 262 -10.82 7.63 -0.61
N ILE A 263 -9.92 6.71 -0.96
CA ILE A 263 -9.10 5.96 0.02
C ILE A 263 -8.24 6.93 0.82
N SER A 264 -7.45 7.75 0.13
CA SER A 264 -6.69 8.86 0.73
C SER A 264 -6.95 10.12 -0.08
N GLY A 265 -7.36 11.20 0.58
CA GLY A 265 -7.81 12.43 -0.09
C GLY A 265 -6.73 13.12 -0.92
N ASP A 266 -5.48 12.87 -0.62
CA ASP A 266 -4.30 13.41 -1.28
C ASP A 266 -3.65 12.45 -2.30
N HIS A 267 -4.08 11.18 -2.36
CA HIS A 267 -3.60 10.16 -3.29
C HIS A 267 -4.69 9.62 -4.22
N CYS A 268 -5.50 10.51 -4.77
CA CYS A 268 -6.61 10.13 -5.65
C CYS A 268 -6.13 9.43 -6.93
N VAL A 269 -5.07 9.98 -7.55
CA VAL A 269 -4.50 9.44 -8.80
C VAL A 269 -3.75 8.13 -8.52
N ALA A 270 -2.92 8.07 -7.49
CA ALA A 270 -2.10 6.91 -7.19
C ALA A 270 -2.93 5.67 -6.84
N HIS A 271 -3.96 5.80 -5.99
CA HIS A 271 -4.89 4.69 -5.71
C HIS A 271 -5.69 4.28 -6.93
N SER A 272 -6.17 5.23 -7.72
CA SER A 272 -6.89 4.93 -8.97
C SER A 272 -6.01 4.21 -9.99
N LEU A 273 -4.74 4.62 -10.12
CA LEU A 273 -3.78 3.94 -11.01
C LEU A 273 -3.51 2.50 -10.56
N ALA A 274 -3.29 2.27 -9.27
CA ALA A 274 -3.08 0.93 -8.73
C ALA A 274 -4.32 0.04 -8.97
N PHE A 275 -5.52 0.56 -8.71
CA PHE A 275 -6.77 -0.15 -8.95
C PHE A 275 -6.99 -0.48 -10.42
N LEU A 276 -6.88 0.53 -11.31
CA LEU A 276 -7.07 0.35 -12.74
C LEU A 276 -6.03 -0.59 -13.34
N SER A 277 -4.75 -0.50 -12.91
CA SER A 277 -3.71 -1.42 -13.36
C SER A 277 -4.06 -2.88 -13.07
N ALA A 278 -4.65 -3.19 -11.89
CA ALA A 278 -5.13 -4.53 -11.58
C ALA A 278 -6.29 -4.94 -12.49
N ALA A 279 -7.32 -4.10 -12.65
CA ALA A 279 -8.49 -4.38 -13.47
C ALA A 279 -8.12 -4.52 -14.96
N GLU A 280 -7.28 -3.64 -15.49
CA GLU A 280 -6.82 -3.66 -16.89
C GLU A 280 -6.00 -4.92 -17.20
N LYS A 281 -5.17 -5.37 -16.25
CA LYS A 281 -4.47 -6.66 -16.35
C LYS A 281 -5.45 -7.84 -16.44
N ILE A 282 -6.50 -7.85 -15.61
CA ILE A 282 -7.53 -8.91 -15.62
C ILE A 282 -8.27 -8.92 -16.97
N LEU A 283 -8.61 -7.75 -17.48
CA LEU A 283 -9.39 -7.58 -18.70
C LEU A 283 -8.54 -7.56 -19.98
N TYR A 284 -7.21 -7.67 -19.87
CA TYR A 284 -6.26 -7.58 -20.99
C TYR A 284 -6.42 -6.30 -21.82
N ILE A 285 -6.75 -5.19 -21.15
CA ILE A 285 -6.93 -3.88 -21.78
C ILE A 285 -5.57 -3.23 -22.00
N LYS A 286 -5.29 -2.82 -23.22
CA LYS A 286 -4.09 -2.05 -23.57
C LYS A 286 -4.41 -0.56 -23.59
N ILE A 287 -3.56 0.21 -22.93
CA ILE A 287 -3.65 1.68 -22.89
C ILE A 287 -2.83 2.24 -24.07
N SER A 288 -3.32 3.28 -24.73
CA SER A 288 -2.56 3.98 -25.76
C SER A 288 -1.30 4.66 -25.19
N ASP A 289 -0.26 4.84 -25.99
CA ASP A 289 0.97 5.52 -25.54
C ASP A 289 0.64 6.92 -25.01
N ARG A 290 -0.24 7.67 -25.69
CA ARG A 290 -0.73 8.96 -25.22
C ARG A 290 -1.36 8.87 -23.82
N GLY A 291 -2.21 7.87 -23.59
CA GLY A 291 -2.83 7.62 -22.28
C GLY A 291 -1.79 7.34 -21.19
N LEU A 292 -0.75 6.57 -21.51
CA LEU A 292 0.34 6.27 -20.58
C LEU A 292 1.12 7.54 -20.20
N TYR A 293 1.45 8.42 -21.18
CA TYR A 293 2.12 9.71 -20.91
C TYR A 293 1.27 10.61 -20.02
N ILE A 294 -0.03 10.75 -20.31
CA ILE A 294 -0.93 11.61 -19.53
C ILE A 294 -1.10 11.07 -18.09
N ARG A 295 -1.28 9.75 -17.93
CA ARG A 295 -1.34 9.11 -16.60
C ARG A 295 -0.08 9.38 -15.79
N THR A 296 1.10 9.32 -16.42
CA THR A 296 2.37 9.62 -15.76
C THR A 296 2.46 11.09 -15.34
N ILE A 297 2.01 12.03 -16.18
CA ILE A 297 1.95 13.45 -15.84
C ILE A 297 1.08 13.68 -14.59
N TYR A 298 -0.12 13.09 -14.53
CA TYR A 298 -1.00 13.25 -13.37
C TYR A 298 -0.44 12.58 -12.11
N ALA A 299 0.20 11.43 -12.21
CA ALA A 299 0.88 10.79 -11.08
C ALA A 299 1.98 11.66 -10.50
N GLU A 300 2.78 12.31 -11.36
CA GLU A 300 3.87 13.18 -10.91
C GLU A 300 3.36 14.58 -10.45
N LEU A 301 2.25 15.08 -10.98
CA LEU A 301 1.60 16.30 -10.45
C LEU A 301 1.05 16.06 -9.05
N GLU A 302 0.44 14.89 -8.78
CA GLU A 302 0.00 14.52 -7.43
C GLU A 302 1.20 14.39 -6.49
N ARG A 303 2.27 13.70 -6.89
CA ARG A 303 3.51 13.56 -6.11
C ARG A 303 4.13 14.92 -5.79
N LEU A 304 4.20 15.81 -6.77
CA LEU A 304 4.70 17.18 -6.62
C LEU A 304 3.89 17.95 -5.58
N LEU A 305 2.56 17.95 -5.72
CA LEU A 305 1.64 18.61 -4.80
C LEU A 305 1.79 18.09 -3.37
N CYS A 306 1.84 16.76 -3.20
CA CYS A 306 1.94 16.14 -1.88
C CYS A 306 3.27 16.47 -1.20
N ASN A 307 4.40 16.37 -1.92
CA ASN A 307 5.70 16.72 -1.34
C ASN A 307 5.79 18.20 -0.94
N ILE A 308 5.25 19.12 -1.75
CA ILE A 308 5.22 20.55 -1.41
C ILE A 308 4.31 20.80 -0.20
N ASN A 309 3.16 20.13 -0.13
CA ASN A 309 2.30 20.20 1.05
C ASN A 309 3.03 19.73 2.33
N ASP A 310 3.80 18.65 2.23
CA ASP A 310 4.55 18.09 3.36
C ASP A 310 5.59 19.09 3.89
N PHE A 311 6.24 19.85 2.99
CA PHE A 311 7.15 20.92 3.39
C PHE A 311 6.45 22.01 4.17
N ALA A 312 5.32 22.50 3.68
CA ALA A 312 4.58 23.56 4.32
C ALA A 312 4.26 23.20 5.78
N TRP A 313 3.80 21.97 6.00
CA TRP A 313 3.46 21.48 7.34
C TRP A 313 4.68 21.21 8.22
N LEU A 314 5.78 20.67 7.66
CA LEU A 314 7.03 20.48 8.41
C LEU A 314 7.57 21.82 8.94
N PHE A 315 7.51 22.86 8.11
CA PHE A 315 7.97 24.18 8.52
C PHE A 315 7.03 24.85 9.52
N GLN A 316 5.74 24.62 9.38
CA GLN A 316 4.75 25.08 10.35
C GLN A 316 5.02 24.48 11.72
N ASP A 317 5.23 23.18 11.80
CA ASP A 317 5.49 22.45 13.05
C ASP A 317 6.88 22.77 13.65
N ALA A 318 7.85 23.14 12.79
CA ALA A 318 9.17 23.63 13.22
C ALA A 318 9.16 25.09 13.71
N GLY A 319 8.02 25.79 13.60
CA GLY A 319 7.91 27.20 13.94
C GLY A 319 8.47 28.17 12.87
N TYR A 320 8.79 27.66 11.67
CA TYR A 320 9.30 28.47 10.56
C TYR A 320 8.18 28.99 9.68
N SER A 321 7.36 29.89 10.25
CA SER A 321 6.10 30.36 9.65
C SER A 321 6.27 31.02 8.28
N PHE A 322 7.33 31.81 8.04
CA PHE A 322 7.57 32.44 6.75
C PHE A 322 7.74 31.39 5.63
N GLY A 323 8.61 30.41 5.84
CA GLY A 323 8.82 29.33 4.87
C GLY A 323 7.55 28.48 4.66
N ALA A 324 6.78 28.26 5.73
CA ALA A 324 5.50 27.55 5.64
C ALA A 324 4.52 28.31 4.73
N GLN A 325 4.31 29.61 4.94
CA GLN A 325 3.37 30.41 4.16
C GLN A 325 3.76 30.50 2.67
N GLU A 326 5.02 30.75 2.36
CA GLU A 326 5.51 30.76 0.97
C GLU A 326 5.32 29.39 0.28
N THR A 327 5.49 28.31 1.03
CA THR A 327 5.26 26.95 0.50
C THR A 327 3.76 26.67 0.31
N PHE A 328 2.89 27.15 1.20
CA PHE A 328 1.43 27.06 1.01
C PHE A 328 0.95 27.85 -0.22
N VAL A 329 1.53 29.01 -0.52
CA VAL A 329 1.23 29.75 -1.75
C VAL A 329 1.61 28.93 -2.98
N LEU A 330 2.81 28.33 -3.01
CA LEU A 330 3.22 27.47 -4.13
C LEU A 330 2.31 26.22 -4.27
N LYS A 331 1.92 25.61 -3.16
CA LYS A 331 0.94 24.53 -3.15
C LYS A 331 -0.37 24.96 -3.80
N GLU A 332 -0.90 26.12 -3.41
CA GLU A 332 -2.16 26.63 -3.96
C GLU A 332 -2.09 26.84 -5.47
N ASP A 333 -1.01 27.43 -5.97
CA ASP A 333 -0.80 27.63 -7.41
C ASP A 333 -0.82 26.30 -8.18
N ILE A 334 -0.24 25.23 -7.60
CA ILE A 334 -0.28 23.88 -8.22
C ILE A 334 -1.70 23.33 -8.18
N MET A 335 -2.45 23.55 -7.09
CA MET A 335 -3.85 23.11 -7.00
C MET A 335 -4.76 23.86 -7.99
N GLU A 336 -4.51 25.16 -8.23
CA GLU A 336 -5.20 25.93 -9.27
C GLU A 336 -4.85 25.39 -10.68
N LEU A 337 -3.58 25.07 -10.92
CA LEU A 337 -3.16 24.43 -12.16
C LEU A 337 -3.88 23.09 -12.36
N ASN A 338 -3.91 22.22 -11.35
CA ASN A 338 -4.63 20.95 -11.38
C ASN A 338 -6.12 21.16 -11.73
N LYS A 339 -6.78 22.13 -11.07
CA LYS A 339 -8.18 22.48 -11.37
C LYS A 339 -8.37 22.94 -12.81
N TYR A 340 -7.44 23.71 -13.35
CA TYR A 340 -7.48 24.12 -14.75
C TYR A 340 -7.36 22.93 -15.70
N LEU A 341 -6.45 21.99 -15.40
CA LEU A 341 -6.19 20.81 -16.24
C LEU A 341 -7.32 19.79 -16.23
N SER A 342 -7.89 19.54 -15.06
CA SER A 342 -8.78 18.39 -14.81
C SER A 342 -10.18 18.75 -14.31
N GLY A 343 -10.43 20.01 -13.95
CA GLY A 343 -11.64 20.43 -13.24
C GLY A 343 -11.60 20.16 -11.74
N SER A 344 -10.58 19.45 -11.24
CA SER A 344 -10.41 19.08 -9.82
C SER A 344 -9.07 19.53 -9.28
N ARG A 345 -9.05 20.11 -8.08
CA ARG A 345 -7.81 20.53 -7.39
C ARG A 345 -6.89 19.34 -7.05
N PHE A 346 -7.46 18.14 -6.93
CA PHE A 346 -6.79 16.87 -6.61
C PHE A 346 -6.83 15.87 -7.76
N ASN A 347 -7.10 16.34 -8.99
CA ASN A 347 -7.16 15.50 -10.20
C ASN A 347 -8.13 14.32 -10.11
N LYS A 348 -9.24 14.46 -9.36
CA LYS A 348 -10.30 13.46 -9.29
C LYS A 348 -11.02 13.35 -10.63
N GLY A 349 -11.41 12.13 -11.01
CA GLY A 349 -12.14 11.85 -12.23
C GLY A 349 -11.31 11.90 -13.50
N VAL A 350 -9.97 12.03 -13.44
CA VAL A 350 -9.12 12.09 -14.64
C VAL A 350 -8.89 10.72 -15.27
N LEU A 351 -8.89 9.66 -14.47
CA LEU A 351 -8.57 8.31 -14.93
C LEU A 351 -9.85 7.54 -15.28
N SER A 352 -9.77 6.69 -16.28
CA SER A 352 -10.82 5.74 -16.66
C SER A 352 -10.21 4.41 -17.05
N LEU A 353 -11.03 3.37 -17.04
CA LEU A 353 -10.63 2.05 -17.53
C LEU A 353 -10.17 2.16 -18.99
N GLY A 354 -8.96 1.71 -19.27
CA GLY A 354 -8.35 1.73 -20.60
C GLY A 354 -7.80 3.10 -21.05
N GLY A 355 -7.84 4.14 -20.21
CA GLY A 355 -7.31 5.45 -20.63
C GLY A 355 -7.52 6.59 -19.63
N ILE A 356 -7.94 7.71 -20.17
CA ILE A 356 -8.16 8.98 -19.48
C ILE A 356 -9.56 9.48 -19.82
N ASN A 357 -10.27 10.04 -18.86
CA ASN A 357 -11.52 10.74 -19.10
C ASN A 357 -11.29 12.06 -19.87
N ALA A 358 -12.31 12.53 -20.56
CA ALA A 358 -12.23 13.76 -21.36
C ALA A 358 -11.78 14.99 -20.55
N CYS A 359 -12.15 15.08 -19.26
CA CYS A 359 -11.72 16.17 -18.39
C CYS A 359 -10.21 16.15 -18.12
N GLY A 360 -9.59 14.96 -18.11
CA GLY A 360 -8.16 14.77 -17.88
C GLY A 360 -7.30 14.87 -19.15
N ASP A 361 -7.88 15.01 -20.33
CA ASP A 361 -7.07 15.10 -21.55
C ASP A 361 -6.22 16.38 -21.57
N ILE A 362 -4.98 16.22 -22.05
CA ILE A 362 -3.99 17.31 -22.17
C ILE A 362 -3.86 17.68 -23.65
N ASP A 363 -4.71 18.60 -24.09
CA ASP A 363 -4.68 19.18 -25.42
C ASP A 363 -3.49 20.13 -25.66
N LYS A 364 -3.39 20.73 -26.83
CA LYS A 364 -2.32 21.69 -27.19
C LYS A 364 -2.27 22.89 -26.24
N LEU A 365 -3.43 23.39 -25.80
CA LEU A 365 -3.51 24.55 -24.92
C LEU A 365 -3.05 24.22 -23.49
N LYS A 366 -3.57 23.12 -22.93
CA LYS A 366 -3.15 22.65 -21.59
C LYS A 366 -1.65 22.28 -21.56
N LYS A 367 -1.14 21.65 -22.63
CA LYS A 367 0.30 21.37 -22.79
C LYS A 367 1.12 22.66 -22.77
N LYS A 368 0.71 23.69 -23.52
CA LYS A 368 1.39 24.98 -23.54
C LYS A 368 1.43 25.62 -22.14
N ILE A 369 0.30 25.63 -21.45
CA ILE A 369 0.21 26.20 -20.09
C ILE A 369 1.12 25.45 -19.11
N LEU A 370 1.17 24.12 -19.17
CA LEU A 370 2.09 23.33 -18.35
C LEU A 370 3.55 23.73 -18.62
N LEU A 371 3.95 23.84 -19.90
CA LEU A 371 5.31 24.22 -20.28
C LEU A 371 5.68 25.65 -19.85
N GLU A 372 4.70 26.55 -19.70
CA GLU A 372 4.90 27.93 -19.21
C GLU A 372 4.96 27.98 -17.67
N LYS A 373 4.07 27.26 -16.97
CA LYS A 373 3.93 27.33 -15.52
C LYS A 373 4.99 26.53 -14.74
N LEU A 374 5.34 25.34 -15.20
CA LEU A 374 6.27 24.46 -14.50
C LEU A 374 7.67 25.09 -14.26
N PRO A 375 8.30 25.80 -15.21
CA PRO A 375 9.57 26.48 -14.97
C PRO A 375 9.49 27.57 -13.87
N ASP A 376 8.38 28.32 -13.81
CA ASP A 376 8.15 29.32 -12.77
C ASP A 376 8.00 28.67 -11.40
N PHE A 377 7.18 27.63 -11.29
CA PHE A 377 7.03 26.85 -10.04
C PHE A 377 8.36 26.25 -9.59
N LYS A 378 9.14 25.69 -10.52
CA LYS A 378 10.47 25.16 -10.21
C LYS A 378 11.41 26.23 -9.71
N LYS A 379 11.41 27.42 -10.31
CA LYS A 379 12.25 28.55 -9.87
C LYS A 379 11.89 28.98 -8.45
N ARG A 380 10.60 29.14 -8.16
CA ARG A 380 10.12 29.51 -6.81
C ARG A 380 10.48 28.44 -5.79
N TYR A 381 10.26 27.18 -6.13
CA TYR A 381 10.67 26.05 -5.29
C TYR A 381 12.19 26.06 -4.98
N LEU A 382 13.05 26.27 -5.99
CA LEU A 382 14.50 26.31 -5.79
C LEU A 382 14.93 27.46 -4.86
N ASN A 383 14.26 28.61 -4.92
CA ASN A 383 14.49 29.72 -3.99
C ASN A 383 14.10 29.34 -2.55
N LEU A 384 12.94 28.68 -2.37
CA LEU A 384 12.51 28.14 -1.07
C LEU A 384 13.52 27.11 -0.54
N LYS A 385 13.91 26.14 -1.36
CA LYS A 385 14.91 25.12 -0.99
C LYS A 385 16.22 25.78 -0.51
N LYS A 386 16.74 26.77 -1.26
CA LYS A 386 17.97 27.48 -0.89
C LYS A 386 17.83 28.22 0.45
N MET A 387 16.72 28.91 0.66
CA MET A 387 16.44 29.61 1.90
C MET A 387 16.41 28.66 3.10
N LEU A 388 15.79 27.51 2.95
CA LEU A 388 15.61 26.52 3.99
C LEU A 388 16.90 25.81 4.36
N LEU A 389 17.70 25.42 3.37
CA LEU A 389 18.99 24.78 3.60
C LEU A 389 20.02 25.71 4.26
N ASN A 390 19.76 27.05 4.25
CA ASN A 390 20.58 28.04 4.94
C ASN A 390 20.03 28.41 6.34
N SER A 391 18.94 27.79 6.80
CA SER A 391 18.35 28.05 8.12
C SER A 391 18.96 27.13 9.18
N SER A 392 19.77 27.69 10.09
CA SER A 392 20.32 26.94 11.22
C SER A 392 19.22 26.36 12.11
N THR A 393 18.14 27.13 12.33
CA THR A 393 16.99 26.66 13.13
C THR A 393 16.36 25.39 12.55
N ILE A 394 16.24 25.28 11.23
CA ILE A 394 15.71 24.10 10.58
C ILE A 394 16.68 22.92 10.72
N GLN A 395 17.96 23.17 10.51
CA GLN A 395 18.99 22.13 10.66
C GLN A 395 19.01 21.58 12.09
N GLU A 396 19.12 22.44 13.10
CA GLU A 396 19.13 22.06 14.52
C GLU A 396 17.89 21.27 14.96
N ARG A 397 16.71 21.61 14.41
CA ARG A 397 15.46 20.93 14.76
C ARG A 397 15.26 19.59 14.05
N PHE A 398 15.90 19.37 12.90
CA PHE A 398 15.65 18.21 12.04
C PHE A 398 16.80 17.20 12.03
N GLU A 399 18.04 17.62 12.23
CA GLU A 399 19.18 16.72 12.38
C GLU A 399 19.09 15.96 13.71
N GLU A 400 19.43 14.69 13.67
CA GLU A 400 19.40 13.77 14.82
C GLU A 400 18.02 13.56 15.47
N THR A 401 16.96 14.12 14.89
CA THR A 401 15.56 13.98 15.37
C THR A 401 14.84 12.88 14.60
N GLY A 402 14.06 12.04 15.28
CA GLY A 402 13.23 11.02 14.64
C GLY A 402 14.02 9.95 13.93
N TYR A 403 14.98 9.37 14.57
CA TYR A 403 15.96 8.44 14.00
C TYR A 403 15.37 7.05 13.79
N ILE A 404 15.42 6.53 12.55
CA ILE A 404 14.94 5.19 12.19
C ILE A 404 16.10 4.32 11.69
N ASN A 405 16.44 3.31 12.46
CA ASN A 405 17.51 2.37 12.12
C ASN A 405 17.19 1.59 10.84
N LYS A 406 18.25 1.23 10.10
CA LYS A 406 18.12 0.42 8.88
C LYS A 406 17.54 -0.96 9.18
N GLU A 407 17.88 -1.56 10.29
CA GLU A 407 17.38 -2.85 10.76
C GLU A 407 15.85 -2.79 10.95
N THR A 408 15.34 -1.77 11.65
CA THR A 408 13.90 -1.53 11.82
C THR A 408 13.18 -1.36 10.48
N VAL A 409 13.79 -0.63 9.53
CA VAL A 409 13.26 -0.46 8.18
C VAL A 409 13.14 -1.79 7.45
N LEU A 410 14.13 -2.67 7.57
CA LEU A 410 14.13 -4.00 6.95
C LEU A 410 13.11 -4.93 7.61
N ASP A 411 13.03 -4.95 8.94
CA ASP A 411 12.13 -5.81 9.72
C ASP A 411 10.66 -5.46 9.49
N LEU A 412 10.36 -4.16 9.32
CA LEU A 412 9.01 -3.67 9.04
C LEU A 412 8.72 -3.51 7.53
N CYS A 413 9.64 -3.93 6.67
CA CYS A 413 9.52 -3.76 5.22
C CYS A 413 9.04 -2.35 4.84
N ALA A 414 9.67 -1.32 5.41
CA ALA A 414 9.30 0.07 5.20
C ALA A 414 9.37 0.48 3.73
N LEU A 415 8.51 1.39 3.31
CA LEU A 415 8.30 1.75 1.92
C LEU A 415 8.68 3.20 1.61
N GLY A 416 9.09 3.44 0.37
CA GLY A 416 9.27 4.77 -0.21
C GLY A 416 10.26 5.64 0.54
N LEU A 417 9.83 6.86 0.88
CA LEU A 417 10.62 7.87 1.57
C LEU A 417 11.25 7.37 2.89
N ALA A 418 10.48 6.66 3.72
CA ALA A 418 10.94 6.17 5.02
C ALA A 418 12.13 5.20 4.87
N ALA A 419 12.04 4.29 3.92
CA ALA A 419 13.12 3.35 3.60
C ALA A 419 14.34 4.07 3.02
N ARG A 420 14.13 4.97 2.05
CA ARG A 420 15.22 5.66 1.35
C ARG A 420 16.03 6.59 2.25
N ALA A 421 15.39 7.24 3.23
CA ALA A 421 16.08 8.08 4.20
C ALA A 421 16.98 7.27 5.17
N SER A 422 16.72 5.97 5.30
CA SER A 422 17.44 5.04 6.20
C SER A 422 18.37 4.06 5.49
N GLY A 423 18.73 4.34 4.25
CA GLY A 423 19.74 3.57 3.50
C GLY A 423 19.21 2.34 2.79
N VAL A 424 17.89 2.23 2.55
CA VAL A 424 17.28 1.14 1.82
C VAL A 424 16.63 1.68 0.55
N SER A 425 16.95 1.07 -0.61
CA SER A 425 16.26 1.42 -1.86
C SER A 425 14.82 0.95 -1.79
N SER A 426 13.90 1.84 -2.14
CA SER A 426 12.46 1.54 -2.24
C SER A 426 11.83 2.59 -3.15
N ASP A 427 11.65 2.23 -4.41
CA ASP A 427 10.95 3.05 -5.41
C ASP A 427 10.41 2.14 -6.51
N THR A 428 9.13 1.88 -6.49
CA THR A 428 8.45 0.97 -7.40
C THR A 428 8.58 1.39 -8.87
N ARG A 429 8.75 2.69 -9.14
CA ARG A 429 8.98 3.19 -10.51
C ARG A 429 10.29 2.67 -11.11
N LYS A 430 11.26 2.30 -10.26
CA LYS A 430 12.56 1.71 -10.65
C LYS A 430 12.60 0.19 -10.49
N GLU A 431 11.94 -0.32 -9.46
CA GLU A 431 11.98 -1.74 -9.08
C GLU A 431 11.04 -2.58 -9.94
N HIS A 432 9.86 -2.04 -10.22
CA HIS A 432 8.79 -2.64 -11.03
C HIS A 432 8.20 -1.59 -11.96
N PRO A 433 8.90 -1.20 -13.03
CA PRO A 433 8.47 -0.12 -13.90
C PRO A 433 7.06 -0.35 -14.44
N TYR A 434 6.24 0.69 -14.41
CA TYR A 434 4.87 0.70 -14.90
C TYR A 434 4.63 2.00 -15.69
N LEU A 435 3.51 2.12 -16.40
CA LEU A 435 3.25 3.22 -17.35
C LEU A 435 4.43 3.35 -18.33
N ILE A 436 5.12 4.49 -18.27
CA ILE A 436 6.30 4.77 -19.15
C ILE A 436 7.58 5.02 -18.35
N TYR A 437 7.62 4.67 -17.05
CA TYR A 437 8.79 4.96 -16.21
C TYR A 437 10.07 4.24 -16.67
N ASP A 438 9.97 3.14 -17.39
CA ASP A 438 11.08 2.44 -18.04
C ASP A 438 11.75 3.25 -19.14
N LYS A 439 11.00 4.16 -19.80
CA LYS A 439 11.47 5.03 -20.88
C LYS A 439 12.01 6.39 -20.39
N LEU A 440 11.85 6.70 -19.09
CA LEU A 440 12.17 8.00 -18.52
C LEU A 440 13.50 8.00 -17.75
N HIS A 441 14.20 9.12 -17.84
CA HIS A 441 15.44 9.35 -17.10
C HIS A 441 15.16 10.11 -15.80
N PHE A 442 15.32 9.43 -14.66
CA PHE A 442 15.20 10.02 -13.33
C PHE A 442 16.00 9.20 -12.32
N ASN A 443 16.26 9.75 -11.14
CA ASN A 443 16.99 9.10 -10.06
C ASN A 443 16.08 8.89 -8.84
N SER A 444 16.29 7.81 -8.13
CA SER A 444 15.70 7.58 -6.81
C SER A 444 16.82 7.68 -5.75
N LYS A 445 16.83 8.78 -5.01
CA LYS A 445 17.91 9.07 -4.07
C LYS A 445 17.74 8.26 -2.78
N VAL A 446 18.87 7.74 -2.26
CA VAL A 446 18.95 7.03 -0.98
C VAL A 446 19.97 7.74 -0.10
N LEU A 447 19.59 8.04 1.14
CA LEU A 447 20.41 8.67 2.17
C LEU A 447 20.62 7.71 3.35
N LYS A 448 21.58 8.00 4.23
CA LYS A 448 21.92 7.13 5.36
C LYS A 448 21.83 7.82 6.73
N ASN A 449 21.38 9.08 6.75
CA ASN A 449 21.32 9.88 7.99
C ASN A 449 20.17 9.44 8.92
N LYS A 450 19.08 8.86 8.38
CA LYS A 450 18.01 8.18 9.13
C LYS A 450 17.06 9.10 9.91
N ASP A 451 17.25 10.41 9.89
CA ASP A 451 16.56 11.45 10.65
C ASP A 451 15.51 12.21 9.85
N VAL A 452 14.87 13.19 10.47
CA VAL A 452 13.91 14.10 9.82
C VAL A 452 14.56 14.87 8.67
N PHE A 453 15.81 15.31 8.85
CA PHE A 453 16.53 16.05 7.82
C PHE A 453 16.78 15.22 6.56
N ALA A 454 17.15 13.96 6.71
CA ALA A 454 17.27 13.03 5.58
C ALA A 454 15.95 12.87 4.84
N ARG A 455 14.83 12.74 5.55
CA ARG A 455 13.49 12.65 4.96
C ARG A 455 13.11 13.93 4.20
N LEU A 456 13.48 15.09 4.71
CA LEU A 456 13.33 16.38 4.03
C LEU A 456 14.15 16.42 2.73
N LEU A 457 15.42 16.04 2.78
CA LEU A 457 16.30 16.02 1.60
C LEU A 457 15.79 15.08 0.51
N ILE A 458 15.27 13.89 0.86
CA ILE A 458 14.66 12.98 -0.11
C ILE A 458 13.49 13.64 -0.83
N ARG A 459 12.63 14.38 -0.11
CA ARG A 459 11.51 15.13 -0.73
C ARG A 459 12.01 16.19 -1.70
N PHE A 460 13.11 16.86 -1.40
CA PHE A 460 13.72 17.82 -2.35
C PHE A 460 14.11 17.15 -3.65
N TYR A 461 14.76 15.99 -3.58
CA TYR A 461 15.11 15.22 -4.78
C TYR A 461 13.87 14.76 -5.53
N ASP A 462 12.86 14.23 -4.83
CA ASP A 462 11.62 13.75 -5.45
C ASP A 462 10.87 14.87 -6.20
N ILE A 463 10.83 16.09 -5.68
CA ILE A 463 10.24 17.25 -6.35
C ILE A 463 10.99 17.59 -7.63
N GLU A 464 12.33 17.63 -7.58
CA GLU A 464 13.15 17.94 -8.74
C GLU A 464 12.99 16.90 -9.83
N GLU A 465 12.92 15.63 -9.46
CA GLU A 465 12.66 14.53 -10.41
C GLU A 465 11.22 14.60 -10.98
N SER A 466 10.21 14.93 -10.18
CA SER A 466 8.84 15.11 -10.69
C SER A 466 8.77 16.23 -11.74
N PHE A 467 9.42 17.38 -11.53
CA PHE A 467 9.52 18.42 -12.56
C PHE A 467 10.20 17.91 -13.84
N SER A 468 11.27 17.13 -13.69
CA SER A 468 12.00 16.54 -14.82
C SER A 468 11.14 15.54 -15.59
N ILE A 469 10.48 14.60 -14.89
CA ILE A 469 9.63 13.57 -15.47
C ILE A 469 8.45 14.21 -16.22
N ILE A 470 7.75 15.17 -15.62
CA ILE A 470 6.64 15.86 -16.29
C ILE A 470 7.13 16.54 -17.57
N THR A 471 8.29 17.20 -17.52
CA THR A 471 8.87 17.88 -18.70
C THR A 471 9.22 16.87 -19.80
N GLN A 472 9.83 15.73 -19.47
CA GLN A 472 10.11 14.66 -20.44
C GLN A 472 8.81 14.16 -21.08
N CYS A 473 7.78 13.86 -20.27
CA CYS A 473 6.49 13.42 -20.77
C CYS A 473 5.83 14.45 -21.70
N LEU A 474 5.88 15.74 -21.35
CA LEU A 474 5.32 16.80 -22.19
C LEU A 474 6.04 16.94 -23.54
N ASN A 475 7.35 16.74 -23.59
CA ASN A 475 8.11 16.79 -24.83
C ASN A 475 7.71 15.66 -25.79
N GLU A 476 7.52 14.46 -25.27
CA GLU A 476 7.14 13.27 -26.06
C GLU A 476 5.62 13.19 -26.35
N LEU A 477 4.79 13.97 -25.65
CA LEU A 477 3.34 13.94 -25.82
C LEU A 477 2.92 14.54 -27.17
N HIS A 478 2.61 13.72 -28.14
CA HIS A 478 2.10 14.15 -29.45
C HIS A 478 0.62 14.53 -29.38
N ALA A 479 0.24 15.60 -30.11
CA ALA A 479 -1.10 16.19 -30.02
C ALA A 479 -2.17 15.46 -30.85
N GLU A 480 -1.81 14.53 -31.70
CA GLU A 480 -2.64 14.07 -32.83
C GLU A 480 -3.20 12.64 -32.73
N GLU A 481 -2.87 11.87 -31.70
CA GLU A 481 -3.49 10.55 -31.53
C GLU A 481 -4.76 10.67 -30.69
N PRO A 482 -5.94 10.30 -31.25
CA PRO A 482 -7.16 10.28 -30.46
C PRO A 482 -7.07 9.24 -29.35
N GLN A 483 -7.56 9.60 -28.16
CA GLN A 483 -7.72 8.64 -27.07
C GLN A 483 -8.76 7.60 -27.47
N THR A 484 -8.40 6.33 -27.42
CA THR A 484 -9.37 5.25 -27.35
C THR A 484 -9.84 5.11 -25.90
N SER A 485 -10.76 6.00 -25.46
CA SER A 485 -11.59 5.67 -24.31
C SER A 485 -12.56 4.58 -24.75
N LEU A 486 -12.71 3.53 -23.99
CA LEU A 486 -13.77 2.52 -24.22
C LEU A 486 -15.19 3.16 -24.14
N ASN A 487 -15.31 4.38 -23.62
CA ASN A 487 -16.54 5.19 -23.60
C ASN A 487 -17.05 5.62 -24.98
N GLY A 488 -16.35 5.29 -26.10
CA GLY A 488 -16.83 5.48 -27.47
C GLY A 488 -17.60 4.30 -28.05
N ALA A 489 -17.60 3.14 -27.39
CA ALA A 489 -18.48 2.03 -27.71
C ALA A 489 -19.74 2.15 -26.84
N GLY A 490 -20.79 2.73 -27.40
CA GLY A 490 -22.16 2.93 -26.93
C GLY A 490 -22.50 2.49 -25.51
N GLN A 491 -23.02 3.44 -24.78
CA GLN A 491 -23.74 3.26 -23.51
C GLN A 491 -24.68 2.05 -23.52
N ASN A 492 -24.19 0.90 -23.17
CA ASN A 492 -24.95 -0.21 -22.60
C ASN A 492 -24.00 -0.97 -21.70
N ASP A 493 -24.06 -0.68 -20.41
CA ASP A 493 -23.33 -1.28 -19.28
C ASP A 493 -23.65 -2.77 -19.05
N ALA A 494 -24.28 -3.42 -19.98
CA ALA A 494 -24.57 -4.83 -19.93
C ALA A 494 -23.47 -5.58 -20.70
N ASP A 495 -22.66 -6.34 -19.99
CA ASP A 495 -21.87 -7.46 -20.50
C ASP A 495 -20.45 -7.17 -21.04
N ILE A 496 -19.58 -6.63 -20.20
CA ILE A 496 -18.17 -7.01 -20.31
C ILE A 496 -18.09 -8.50 -19.88
N ASN A 497 -18.22 -9.39 -20.88
CA ASN A 497 -18.18 -10.82 -20.61
C ASN A 497 -16.72 -11.28 -20.61
N ILE A 498 -16.12 -11.45 -19.45
CA ILE A 498 -14.74 -11.94 -19.28
C ILE A 498 -14.51 -13.27 -20.00
N LYS A 499 -15.54 -14.09 -20.21
CA LYS A 499 -15.45 -15.33 -21.00
C LYS A 499 -14.93 -15.11 -22.42
N LYS A 500 -15.11 -13.92 -22.99
CA LYS A 500 -14.56 -13.55 -24.30
C LYS A 500 -13.03 -13.48 -24.30
N TYR A 501 -12.41 -13.32 -23.13
CA TYR A 501 -10.96 -13.22 -22.94
C TYR A 501 -10.30 -14.53 -22.45
N ARG A 502 -11.09 -15.61 -22.31
CA ARG A 502 -10.65 -16.97 -21.94
C ARG A 502 -9.52 -17.58 -22.79
N PRO A 503 -9.35 -17.30 -24.09
CA PRO A 503 -8.31 -17.96 -24.88
C PRO A 503 -6.88 -17.75 -24.37
N TYR A 504 -6.63 -16.65 -23.67
CA TYR A 504 -5.28 -16.32 -23.17
C TYR A 504 -4.97 -16.95 -21.81
N ALA A 505 -5.95 -17.10 -20.92
CA ALA A 505 -5.77 -17.82 -19.65
C ALA A 505 -5.55 -19.33 -19.87
N ALA A 506 -6.22 -19.91 -20.87
CA ALA A 506 -6.00 -21.30 -21.31
C ALA A 506 -4.63 -21.48 -21.98
N ALA A 507 -4.11 -20.49 -22.71
CA ALA A 507 -2.79 -20.55 -23.33
C ALA A 507 -1.65 -20.45 -22.31
N ALA A 508 -1.82 -19.70 -21.22
CA ALA A 508 -0.86 -19.69 -20.11
C ALA A 508 -0.83 -21.04 -19.36
N ALA A 509 -1.98 -21.73 -19.28
CA ALA A 509 -2.06 -23.10 -18.73
C ALA A 509 -1.46 -24.15 -19.70
N LEU A 510 -1.43 -23.89 -21.01
CA LEU A 510 -0.86 -24.80 -22.00
C LEU A 510 0.68 -24.77 -22.06
N THR A 511 1.33 -23.73 -21.56
CA THR A 511 2.80 -23.75 -21.37
C THR A 511 3.23 -24.59 -20.16
N SER A 512 2.30 -24.99 -19.29
CA SER A 512 2.53 -26.01 -18.24
C SER A 512 2.32 -27.46 -18.74
N ALA A 513 1.80 -27.67 -19.93
CA ALA A 513 1.52 -29.00 -20.48
C ALA A 513 2.78 -29.83 -20.85
N ASP A 514 3.97 -29.22 -20.85
CA ASP A 514 5.24 -29.95 -20.97
C ASP A 514 5.69 -30.63 -19.65
N THR A 515 4.92 -30.48 -18.57
CA THR A 515 5.23 -31.06 -17.25
C THR A 515 4.31 -32.24 -16.84
N GLY A 516 3.40 -32.69 -17.71
CA GLY A 516 2.66 -33.95 -17.50
C GLY A 516 1.64 -33.95 -16.35
N VAL A 517 1.14 -32.79 -15.93
CA VAL A 517 0.07 -32.69 -14.92
C VAL A 517 -1.26 -32.46 -15.62
N ASP A 518 -2.17 -33.44 -15.47
CA ASP A 518 -3.53 -33.43 -15.98
C ASP A 518 -4.29 -32.17 -15.54
N ALA A 519 -4.77 -31.39 -16.47
CA ALA A 519 -5.74 -30.32 -16.25
C ALA A 519 -7.13 -30.93 -15.99
N GLY A 520 -7.29 -31.54 -14.82
CA GLY A 520 -8.58 -32.08 -14.34
C GLY A 520 -9.39 -31.00 -13.63
N ASN A 521 -10.46 -30.64 -14.23
CA ASN A 521 -11.79 -30.23 -13.82
C ASN A 521 -12.26 -28.87 -14.32
N ASN A 522 -13.34 -28.96 -15.09
CA ASN A 522 -14.27 -27.86 -15.46
C ASN A 522 -14.92 -27.24 -14.20
N ASP A 523 -14.24 -26.30 -13.54
CA ASP A 523 -14.89 -25.44 -12.57
C ASP A 523 -15.46 -24.21 -13.29
N ASN A 524 -16.79 -24.16 -13.39
CA ASN A 524 -17.55 -23.06 -13.99
C ASN A 524 -17.49 -21.72 -13.22
N ASN A 525 -16.63 -21.59 -12.21
CA ASN A 525 -16.43 -20.40 -11.39
C ASN A 525 -14.97 -19.94 -11.43
N ALA A 526 -14.45 -19.64 -12.63
CA ALA A 526 -13.10 -19.08 -12.74
C ALA A 526 -13.06 -17.69 -12.09
N VAL A 527 -12.29 -17.54 -11.02
CA VAL A 527 -12.00 -16.24 -10.39
C VAL A 527 -10.82 -15.61 -11.12
N PHE A 528 -11.01 -14.37 -11.57
CA PHE A 528 -9.98 -13.60 -12.26
C PHE A 528 -9.40 -12.58 -11.30
N TRP A 529 -8.09 -12.58 -11.09
CA TRP A 529 -7.46 -11.61 -10.23
C TRP A 529 -6.25 -10.94 -10.87
N GLY A 530 -5.90 -9.77 -10.36
CA GLY A 530 -4.75 -8.98 -10.80
C GLY A 530 -4.14 -8.20 -9.64
N LEU A 531 -2.83 -8.01 -9.72
CA LEU A 531 -2.06 -7.16 -8.84
C LEU A 531 -1.76 -5.84 -9.54
N GLY A 532 -2.23 -4.73 -8.96
CA GLY A 532 -1.90 -3.38 -9.43
C GLY A 532 -1.12 -2.62 -8.38
N TYR A 533 -0.24 -1.73 -8.82
CA TYR A 533 0.62 -0.96 -7.94
C TYR A 533 0.96 0.40 -8.53
N CYS A 534 1.29 1.33 -7.65
CA CYS A 534 1.73 2.68 -7.99
C CYS A 534 2.63 3.22 -6.88
N GLU A 535 3.68 3.93 -7.21
CA GLU A 535 4.50 4.63 -6.22
C GLU A 535 3.89 5.99 -5.90
N SER A 536 3.35 6.16 -4.71
CA SER A 536 2.93 7.47 -4.18
C SER A 536 4.12 8.22 -3.57
N GLN A 537 3.91 9.46 -3.08
CA GLN A 537 4.98 10.15 -2.35
C GLN A 537 5.37 9.46 -1.03
N ARG A 538 4.46 8.66 -0.43
CA ARG A 538 4.73 7.88 0.80
C ARG A 538 5.39 6.53 0.52
N GLY A 539 5.33 6.05 -0.72
CA GLY A 539 5.83 4.74 -1.14
C GLY A 539 4.85 3.96 -2.00
N ASN A 540 5.14 2.69 -2.19
CA ASN A 540 4.33 1.78 -3.00
C ASN A 540 2.90 1.66 -2.45
N ILE A 541 1.90 1.88 -3.30
CA ILE A 541 0.51 1.48 -3.11
C ILE A 541 0.30 0.16 -3.86
N MET A 542 -0.41 -0.79 -3.25
CA MET A 542 -0.73 -2.07 -3.88
C MET A 542 -2.22 -2.36 -3.76
N HIS A 543 -2.85 -2.77 -4.87
CA HIS A 543 -4.21 -3.26 -4.93
C HIS A 543 -4.23 -4.67 -5.50
N PHE A 544 -4.86 -5.59 -4.80
CA PHE A 544 -5.20 -6.91 -5.29
C PHE A 544 -6.71 -6.95 -5.54
N VAL A 545 -7.10 -7.24 -6.77
CA VAL A 545 -8.50 -7.21 -7.19
C VAL A 545 -8.89 -8.59 -7.73
N GLU A 546 -10.01 -9.12 -7.26
CA GLU A 546 -10.66 -10.30 -7.84
C GLU A 546 -12.00 -9.89 -8.45
N LEU A 547 -12.26 -10.35 -9.66
CA LEU A 547 -13.50 -10.10 -10.40
C LEU A 547 -14.27 -11.40 -10.63
N ASP A 548 -15.60 -11.28 -10.67
CA ASP A 548 -16.48 -12.34 -11.15
C ASP A 548 -16.55 -12.36 -12.69
N GLU A 549 -17.31 -13.30 -13.24
CA GLU A 549 -17.50 -13.45 -14.69
C GLU A 549 -18.20 -12.24 -15.35
N ARG A 550 -18.81 -11.36 -14.55
CA ARG A 550 -19.50 -10.13 -14.99
C ARG A 550 -18.67 -8.88 -14.73
N ALA A 551 -17.37 -9.02 -14.46
CA ALA A 551 -16.45 -7.94 -14.10
C ALA A 551 -16.86 -7.16 -12.84
N LYS A 552 -17.59 -7.77 -11.91
CA LYS A 552 -17.88 -7.19 -10.60
C LYS A 552 -16.84 -7.59 -9.58
N ILE A 553 -16.57 -6.71 -8.65
CA ILE A 553 -15.60 -6.94 -7.57
C ILE A 553 -16.08 -8.09 -6.67
N LEU A 554 -15.30 -9.16 -6.59
CA LEU A 554 -15.49 -10.23 -5.60
C LEU A 554 -14.68 -9.96 -4.34
N ARG A 555 -13.44 -9.52 -4.50
CA ARG A 555 -12.52 -9.18 -3.42
C ARG A 555 -11.62 -8.04 -3.85
N TRP A 556 -11.43 -7.09 -2.98
CA TRP A 556 -10.45 -6.02 -3.16
C TRP A 556 -9.61 -5.91 -1.89
N LYS A 557 -8.32 -6.20 -1.99
CA LYS A 557 -7.35 -5.88 -0.93
C LYS A 557 -6.60 -4.63 -1.30
N ILE A 558 -6.65 -3.66 -0.40
CA ILE A 558 -5.97 -2.38 -0.54
C ILE A 558 -4.81 -2.34 0.47
N ARG A 559 -3.64 -1.92 0.02
CA ARG A 559 -2.53 -1.60 0.90
C ARG A 559 -1.98 -0.22 0.55
N ASP A 560 -2.27 0.77 1.40
CA ASP A 560 -1.59 2.06 1.42
C ASP A 560 -0.22 1.90 2.09
N PRO A 561 0.86 2.60 1.65
CA PRO A 561 2.17 2.51 2.29
C PRO A 561 2.16 2.93 3.77
N SER A 562 1.18 3.71 4.20
CA SER A 562 1.02 4.10 5.60
C SER A 562 0.79 2.90 6.52
N PHE A 563 0.16 1.82 6.04
CA PHE A 563 -0.06 0.60 6.83
C PHE A 563 1.26 -0.05 7.29
N HIS A 564 2.30 -0.02 6.47
CA HIS A 564 3.65 -0.44 6.87
C HIS A 564 4.32 0.62 7.74
N ASN A 565 4.28 1.87 7.28
CA ASN A 565 5.16 2.91 7.78
C ASN A 565 4.71 3.50 9.13
N TRP A 566 3.43 3.37 9.53
CA TRP A 566 2.97 3.84 10.84
C TRP A 566 3.70 3.18 12.00
N GLN A 567 4.00 1.89 11.90
CA GLN A 567 4.74 1.17 12.93
C GLN A 567 6.16 1.74 13.14
N LEU A 568 6.75 2.39 12.13
CA LEU A 568 8.07 3.03 12.26
C LEU A 568 8.09 4.19 13.26
N ILE A 569 6.96 4.90 13.42
CA ILE A 569 6.89 6.07 14.31
C ILE A 569 7.09 5.66 15.76
N GLU A 570 6.64 4.46 16.17
CA GLU A 570 6.86 3.92 17.51
C GLU A 570 8.36 3.79 17.86
N PHE A 571 9.20 3.57 16.85
CA PHE A 571 10.66 3.48 16.99
C PHE A 571 11.35 4.83 16.78
N ALA A 572 10.82 5.64 15.86
CA ALA A 572 11.43 6.91 15.47
C ALA A 572 11.50 7.95 16.60
N VAL A 573 10.59 7.88 17.56
CA VAL A 573 10.46 8.88 18.64
C VAL A 573 11.19 8.50 19.93
N ILE A 574 11.77 7.29 19.98
CA ILE A 574 12.43 6.82 21.21
C ILE A 574 13.67 7.65 21.51
N GLY A 575 13.70 8.26 22.68
CA GLY A 575 14.77 9.17 23.11
C GLY A 575 14.55 10.63 22.75
N ASP A 576 13.66 10.94 21.82
CA ASP A 576 13.24 12.31 21.49
C ASP A 576 12.32 12.86 22.59
N ILE A 577 12.16 14.18 22.62
CA ILE A 577 11.19 14.85 23.51
C ILE A 577 9.80 14.90 22.86
N ILE A 578 8.76 14.97 23.68
CA ILE A 578 7.37 15.01 23.16
C ILE A 578 7.10 16.19 22.23
N ALA A 579 7.83 17.31 22.42
CA ALA A 579 7.71 18.50 21.56
C ALA A 579 8.19 18.27 20.12
N ASP A 580 9.02 17.26 19.86
CA ASP A 580 9.51 16.90 18.53
C ASP A 580 8.63 15.86 17.82
N PHE A 581 7.71 15.22 18.55
CA PHE A 581 6.77 14.26 17.95
C PHE A 581 6.01 14.81 16.72
N PRO A 582 5.46 16.03 16.71
CA PRO A 582 4.82 16.59 15.53
C PRO A 582 5.74 16.62 14.30
N ILE A 583 7.00 17.03 14.48
CA ILE A 583 8.00 17.09 13.42
C ILE A 583 8.32 15.68 12.90
N VAL A 584 8.55 14.72 13.80
CA VAL A 584 8.80 13.31 13.44
C VAL A 584 7.62 12.74 12.66
N ASN A 585 6.40 12.90 13.16
CA ASN A 585 5.18 12.45 12.50
C ASN A 585 5.00 13.10 11.11
N LYS A 586 5.13 14.43 11.03
CA LYS A 586 5.00 15.16 9.75
C LYS A 586 6.12 14.85 8.77
N SER A 587 7.31 14.49 9.23
CA SER A 587 8.39 14.09 8.33
C SER A 587 8.06 12.85 7.50
N LEU A 588 7.24 11.96 8.01
CA LEU A 588 6.70 10.79 7.32
C LEU A 588 5.36 11.14 6.63
N ASN A 589 4.57 12.01 7.22
CA ASN A 589 3.25 12.49 6.78
C ASN A 589 2.31 11.37 6.31
N LEU A 590 2.15 10.35 7.15
CA LEU A 590 1.37 9.17 6.84
C LEU A 590 -0.14 9.46 6.82
N SER A 591 -0.87 8.72 5.99
CA SER A 591 -2.32 8.85 5.85
C SER A 591 -3.03 8.03 6.92
N TYR A 592 -3.87 8.67 7.73
CA TYR A 592 -4.80 7.97 8.62
C TYR A 592 -5.88 7.27 7.78
N ALA A 593 -6.51 8.01 6.86
CA ALA A 593 -7.58 7.49 6.00
C ALA A 593 -7.11 6.34 5.09
N GLY A 594 -5.88 6.43 4.54
CA GLY A 594 -5.28 5.37 3.72
C GLY A 594 -4.88 4.14 4.53
N ASN A 595 -4.47 4.34 5.78
CA ASN A 595 -4.17 3.25 6.72
C ASN A 595 -5.43 2.51 7.16
N ASP A 596 -6.48 3.26 7.49
CA ASP A 596 -7.67 2.74 8.17
C ASP A 596 -8.68 2.11 7.19
N LEU A 597 -8.73 2.55 5.92
CA LEU A 597 -9.64 2.11 4.84
C LEU A 597 -11.13 2.34 5.15
#